data_0b107fbb6c19d2708369bec21ff7a136
#
_entry.id   0b107fbb6c19d2708369bec21ff7a136
#
_cell.length_a   1.000
_cell.length_b   1.000
_cell.length_c   1.000
_cell.angle_alpha   90.00
_cell.angle_beta   90.00
_cell.angle_gamma   90.00
#
_symmetry.space_group_name_H-M   'P 1'
#
loop_
_entity.id
_entity.type
_entity.pdbx_description
1 polymer ?
#
loop_
_entity_poly.entity_id
_entity_poly.type
_entity_poly.pdbx_seq_one_letter_code
_entity_poly.pdbx_strand_id
1 'polypeptide(L)'
;MGRPSMESDTYPYERVLPGVNRMEGAEEIPYKIITYLLDLPDASNYTPQDDNSRPRVRIAKYLWHEGANPLSKPLPTPSEKLSMLFDGDEPDINTAEQKKKHPKGYRIFPQVYWGPVELEAKVVLKCYIGRVLTPSQILSKIGIIFEILVNSNLENTTRTDAYSRAWNIECAIVSALNGVDIAGIGTVHNDRPSHMDNGSGVLHDNGTHVGRILYMSIDWEESGTDCVVGDICS
;
A
#
# COMPACT_ATOMS: atom_id res chain seq x y z
N MET A 1 -25.77 -4.15 51.81
CA MET A 1 -26.10 -3.46 50.55
C MET A 1 -24.94 -3.69 49.60
N GLY A 2 -25.02 -4.71 48.76
CA GLY A 2 -24.01 -5.04 47.76
C GLY A 2 -24.13 -4.05 46.61
N ARG A 3 -23.00 -3.47 46.18
CA ARG A 3 -22.93 -2.74 44.91
C ARG A 3 -23.23 -3.73 43.75
N PRO A 4 -24.10 -3.36 42.82
CA PRO A 4 -24.24 -4.18 41.60
C PRO A 4 -22.89 -4.20 40.87
N SER A 5 -22.44 -5.36 40.47
CA SER A 5 -21.32 -5.55 39.58
C SER A 5 -21.65 -4.80 38.29
N MET A 6 -20.84 -3.82 37.93
CA MET A 6 -20.85 -3.25 36.59
C MET A 6 -20.33 -4.34 35.62
N GLU A 7 -21.22 -5.19 35.19
CA GLU A 7 -21.04 -5.99 33.99
C GLU A 7 -21.56 -5.13 32.82
N SER A 8 -20.69 -4.68 32.09
CA SER A 8 -20.58 -4.20 30.70
C SER A 8 -20.03 -2.77 30.64
N ASP A 9 -18.85 -2.67 30.09
CA ASP A 9 -18.21 -1.43 29.67
C ASP A 9 -18.90 -0.75 28.47
N THR A 10 -20.16 -1.11 28.21
CA THR A 10 -20.96 -0.47 27.17
C THR A 10 -21.71 0.71 27.79
N TYR A 11 -21.39 1.89 27.38
CA TYR A 11 -22.19 3.07 27.69
C TYR A 11 -23.64 2.82 27.24
N PRO A 12 -24.66 3.12 28.07
CA PRO A 12 -26.06 2.79 27.79
C PRO A 12 -26.63 3.49 26.54
N TYR A 13 -25.85 4.31 25.87
CA TYR A 13 -26.20 5.04 24.64
C TYR A 13 -25.56 4.47 23.39
N GLU A 14 -24.61 3.55 23.53
CA GLU A 14 -23.96 2.90 22.38
C GLU A 14 -24.86 1.79 21.84
N ARG A 15 -25.76 2.14 20.95
CA ARG A 15 -26.40 1.16 20.08
C ARG A 15 -25.49 0.96 18.87
N VAL A 16 -24.77 -0.13 18.88
CA VAL A 16 -24.11 -0.61 17.68
C VAL A 16 -25.19 -1.07 16.71
N LEU A 17 -25.42 -0.28 15.67
CA LEU A 17 -26.30 -0.70 14.59
C LEU A 17 -25.54 -1.68 13.70
N PRO A 18 -26.09 -2.86 13.40
CA PRO A 18 -25.47 -3.78 12.45
C PRO A 18 -25.30 -3.10 11.09
N GLY A 19 -24.15 -3.29 10.44
CA GLY A 19 -23.87 -2.73 9.13
C GLY A 19 -23.52 -1.24 9.08
N VAL A 20 -23.28 -0.60 10.23
CA VAL A 20 -22.74 0.75 10.25
C VAL A 20 -21.23 0.69 10.04
N ASN A 21 -20.74 1.38 9.02
CA ASN A 21 -19.32 1.48 8.73
C ASN A 21 -18.61 2.30 9.83
N ARG A 22 -17.74 1.65 10.58
CA ARG A 22 -16.97 2.25 11.67
C ARG A 22 -15.54 2.59 11.29
N MET A 23 -15.14 2.24 10.08
CA MET A 23 -13.77 2.42 9.59
C MET A 23 -12.73 1.57 10.34
N GLU A 24 -13.16 0.63 11.19
CA GLU A 24 -12.27 -0.32 11.84
C GLU A 24 -11.58 -1.19 10.78
N GLY A 25 -10.26 -1.33 10.88
CA GLY A 25 -9.45 -2.08 9.91
C GLY A 25 -9.10 -1.32 8.63
N ALA A 26 -9.57 -0.08 8.44
CA ALA A 26 -9.18 0.73 7.29
C ALA A 26 -7.67 1.02 7.28
N GLU A 27 -7.03 1.11 8.44
CA GLU A 27 -5.60 1.32 8.59
C GLU A 27 -4.75 0.18 7.99
N GLU A 28 -5.31 -1.01 7.83
CA GLU A 28 -4.63 -2.15 7.21
C GLU A 28 -4.64 -2.10 5.68
N ILE A 29 -5.50 -1.27 5.09
CA ILE A 29 -5.68 -1.22 3.63
C ILE A 29 -4.38 -0.93 2.89
N PRO A 30 -3.56 0.08 3.26
CA PRO A 30 -2.29 0.33 2.61
C PRO A 30 -1.34 -0.87 2.65
N TYR A 31 -1.28 -1.57 3.77
CA TYR A 31 -0.44 -2.76 3.93
C TYR A 31 -0.91 -3.90 3.02
N LYS A 32 -2.21 -4.18 2.98
CA LYS A 32 -2.81 -5.20 2.11
C LYS A 32 -2.57 -4.89 0.62
N ILE A 33 -2.72 -3.63 0.22
CA ILE A 33 -2.41 -3.19 -1.15
C ILE A 33 -0.93 -3.42 -1.48
N ILE A 34 -0.01 -3.04 -0.61
CA ILE A 34 1.42 -3.25 -0.82
C ILE A 34 1.76 -4.73 -0.91
N THR A 35 1.19 -5.56 -0.02
CA THR A 35 1.36 -7.02 -0.05
C THR A 35 0.90 -7.60 -1.40
N TYR A 36 -0.25 -7.14 -1.89
CA TYR A 36 -0.74 -7.52 -3.21
C TYR A 36 0.20 -7.06 -4.34
N LEU A 37 0.67 -5.80 -4.32
CA LEU A 37 1.57 -5.25 -5.34
C LEU A 37 2.92 -5.96 -5.38
N LEU A 38 3.43 -6.38 -4.23
CA LEU A 38 4.70 -7.11 -4.15
C LEU A 38 4.57 -8.58 -4.53
N ASP A 39 3.35 -9.07 -4.77
CA ASP A 39 3.10 -10.49 -5.05
C ASP A 39 3.71 -11.39 -3.97
N LEU A 40 3.42 -11.03 -2.71
CA LEU A 40 3.85 -11.80 -1.56
C LEU A 40 2.86 -12.96 -1.37
N PRO A 41 3.33 -14.21 -1.36
CA PRO A 41 2.45 -15.35 -1.24
C PRO A 41 1.92 -15.50 0.19
N ASP A 42 0.63 -15.71 0.32
CA ASP A 42 0.02 -16.20 1.57
C ASP A 42 0.32 -17.69 1.82
N ALA A 43 0.81 -18.40 0.82
CA ALA A 43 1.05 -19.84 0.88
C ALA A 43 2.50 -20.20 0.53
N SER A 44 3.05 -21.15 1.25
CA SER A 44 4.44 -21.64 1.16
C SER A 44 4.84 -22.25 -0.21
N ASN A 45 3.89 -22.45 -1.12
CA ASN A 45 4.12 -23.15 -2.40
C ASN A 45 4.04 -22.24 -3.63
N TYR A 46 3.94 -20.94 -3.44
CA TYR A 46 3.88 -20.02 -4.57
C TYR A 46 5.28 -19.62 -5.04
N THR A 47 5.61 -19.92 -6.27
CA THR A 47 6.85 -19.44 -6.92
C THR A 47 6.47 -18.35 -7.94
N PRO A 48 6.80 -17.09 -7.67
CA PRO A 48 6.55 -16.01 -8.61
C PRO A 48 7.31 -16.27 -9.92
N GLN A 49 6.62 -16.16 -11.04
CA GLN A 49 7.25 -16.23 -12.36
C GLN A 49 7.92 -14.89 -12.68
N ASP A 50 9.18 -14.93 -13.11
CA ASP A 50 9.92 -13.75 -13.57
C ASP A 50 9.49 -13.39 -15.01
N ASP A 51 8.35 -12.71 -15.10
CA ASP A 51 7.75 -12.27 -16.35
C ASP A 51 7.48 -10.76 -16.31
N ASN A 52 8.24 -10.01 -17.09
CA ASN A 52 8.13 -8.54 -17.15
C ASN A 52 6.81 -8.05 -17.78
N SER A 53 5.98 -8.91 -18.37
CA SER A 53 4.64 -8.54 -18.82
C SER A 53 3.71 -8.27 -17.63
N ARG A 54 4.02 -8.86 -16.47
CA ARG A 54 3.24 -8.72 -15.25
C ARG A 54 3.57 -7.41 -14.53
N PRO A 55 2.60 -6.53 -14.27
CA PRO A 55 2.85 -5.24 -13.61
C PRO A 55 3.54 -5.37 -12.25
N ARG A 56 3.12 -6.34 -11.42
CA ARG A 56 3.68 -6.58 -10.08
C ARG A 56 5.16 -7.00 -10.12
N VAL A 57 5.57 -7.76 -11.12
CA VAL A 57 6.99 -8.11 -11.34
C VAL A 57 7.81 -6.86 -11.66
N ARG A 58 7.30 -5.98 -12.51
CA ARG A 58 7.95 -4.71 -12.85
C ARG A 58 8.12 -3.84 -11.61
N ILE A 59 7.08 -3.67 -10.80
CA ILE A 59 7.14 -2.89 -9.56
C ILE A 59 8.25 -3.42 -8.65
N ALA A 60 8.27 -4.72 -8.37
CA ALA A 60 9.27 -5.33 -7.51
C ALA A 60 10.70 -5.13 -8.04
N LYS A 61 10.92 -5.28 -9.34
CA LYS A 61 12.24 -5.06 -9.96
C LYS A 61 12.69 -3.60 -9.91
N TYR A 62 11.78 -2.66 -10.19
CA TYR A 62 12.09 -1.22 -10.12
C TYR A 62 12.43 -0.76 -8.70
N LEU A 63 11.76 -1.32 -7.70
CA LEU A 63 12.04 -1.00 -6.29
C LEU A 63 13.34 -1.62 -5.80
N TRP A 64 13.66 -2.84 -6.22
CA TRP A 64 14.82 -3.58 -5.72
C TRP A 64 16.13 -3.21 -6.38
N HIS A 65 16.16 -3.07 -7.70
CA HIS A 65 17.40 -2.90 -8.44
C HIS A 65 17.75 -1.44 -8.68
N GLU A 66 19.00 -1.10 -8.31
CA GLU A 66 19.56 0.26 -8.39
C GLU A 66 20.32 0.40 -9.67
N GLY A 67 20.22 0.37 -10.67
CA GLY A 67 21.06 0.54 -11.86
C GLY A 67 20.24 0.88 -13.10
N ALA A 68 20.93 1.06 -14.16
CA ALA A 68 20.29 1.07 -15.45
C ALA A 68 19.65 -0.30 -15.73
N ASN A 69 18.48 -0.30 -16.34
CA ASN A 69 17.81 -1.51 -16.82
C ASN A 69 17.41 -2.54 -15.73
N PRO A 70 16.62 -2.13 -14.70
CA PRO A 70 16.18 -3.04 -13.63
C PRO A 70 15.39 -4.24 -14.14
N LEU A 71 14.69 -4.11 -15.26
CA LEU A 71 13.87 -5.19 -15.82
C LEU A 71 14.70 -6.36 -16.39
N SER A 72 15.97 -6.14 -16.71
CA SER A 72 16.88 -7.22 -17.14
C SER A 72 17.44 -8.05 -15.97
N LYS A 73 17.20 -7.62 -14.75
CA LYS A 73 17.67 -8.28 -13.53
C LYS A 73 16.65 -9.33 -13.06
N PRO A 74 17.09 -10.32 -12.26
CA PRO A 74 16.18 -11.34 -11.73
C PRO A 74 15.12 -10.73 -10.81
N LEU A 75 13.96 -11.36 -10.73
CA LEU A 75 12.93 -10.99 -9.79
C LEU A 75 13.44 -11.16 -8.35
N PRO A 76 13.29 -10.16 -7.47
CA PRO A 76 13.64 -10.32 -6.06
C PRO A 76 12.82 -11.43 -5.41
N THR A 77 13.47 -12.20 -4.55
CA THR A 77 12.84 -13.24 -3.75
C THR A 77 11.81 -12.68 -2.78
N PRO A 78 10.88 -13.49 -2.27
CA PRO A 78 9.91 -13.02 -1.27
C PRO A 78 10.57 -12.40 -0.03
N SER A 79 11.69 -12.97 0.44
CA SER A 79 12.46 -12.42 1.56
C SER A 79 13.08 -11.06 1.24
N GLU A 80 13.60 -10.87 0.02
CA GLU A 80 14.13 -9.58 -0.44
C GLU A 80 13.03 -8.54 -0.57
N LYS A 81 11.85 -8.92 -1.06
CA LYS A 81 10.68 -8.03 -1.13
C LYS A 81 10.25 -7.59 0.27
N LEU A 82 10.13 -8.51 1.22
CA LEU A 82 9.80 -8.21 2.61
C LEU A 82 10.84 -7.30 3.26
N SER A 83 12.12 -7.49 2.96
CA SER A 83 13.19 -6.66 3.51
C SER A 83 13.13 -5.18 3.09
N MET A 84 12.36 -4.84 2.05
CA MET A 84 12.12 -3.46 1.64
C MET A 84 10.97 -2.80 2.40
N LEU A 85 10.09 -3.58 3.00
CA LEU A 85 8.89 -3.09 3.66
C LEU A 85 9.22 -2.56 5.04
N PHE A 86 8.73 -1.35 5.34
CA PHE A 86 8.84 -0.76 6.66
C PHE A 86 7.95 -1.54 7.65
N ASP A 87 8.54 -1.99 8.73
CA ASP A 87 7.92 -2.86 9.75
C ASP A 87 7.56 -2.14 11.05
N GLY A 88 7.76 -0.81 11.10
CA GLY A 88 7.44 0.01 12.26
C GLY A 88 8.59 0.15 13.27
N ASP A 89 9.65 -0.62 13.15
CA ASP A 89 10.82 -0.46 13.99
C ASP A 89 11.57 0.81 13.60
N GLU A 90 11.94 1.64 14.57
CA GLU A 90 12.85 2.75 14.30
C GLU A 90 14.17 2.18 13.77
N PRO A 91 14.53 2.56 12.56
CA PRO A 91 15.71 2.00 11.96
C PRO A 91 16.96 2.69 12.51
N ASP A 92 17.57 2.16 13.51
CA ASP A 92 19.01 2.27 13.58
C ASP A 92 19.61 1.35 12.51
N ILE A 93 19.46 1.75 11.24
CA ILE A 93 19.98 1.03 10.07
C ILE A 93 21.49 0.77 10.19
N ASN A 94 22.15 1.38 11.15
CA ASN A 94 23.57 1.25 11.37
C ASN A 94 23.95 -0.02 12.13
N THR A 95 23.01 -0.69 12.80
CA THR A 95 23.34 -1.96 13.45
C THR A 95 23.58 -3.06 12.42
N ALA A 96 24.54 -3.94 12.71
CA ALA A 96 24.88 -5.06 11.81
C ALA A 96 23.68 -6.00 11.58
N GLU A 97 22.80 -6.15 12.56
CA GLU A 97 21.60 -6.98 12.49
C GLU A 97 20.56 -6.37 11.53
N GLN A 98 20.32 -5.08 11.63
CA GLN A 98 19.39 -4.39 10.73
C GLN A 98 19.91 -4.31 9.30
N LYS A 99 21.20 -4.10 9.10
CA LYS A 99 21.83 -4.19 7.78
C LYS A 99 21.66 -5.57 7.15
N LYS A 100 21.65 -6.62 7.97
CA LYS A 100 21.41 -8.00 7.50
C LYS A 100 19.94 -8.23 7.16
N LYS A 101 19.02 -7.69 7.98
CA LYS A 101 17.56 -7.80 7.77
C LYS A 101 17.09 -6.94 6.59
N HIS A 102 17.64 -5.74 6.44
CA HIS A 102 17.29 -4.75 5.42
C HIS A 102 18.52 -4.34 4.61
N PRO A 103 19.07 -5.22 3.75
CA PRO A 103 20.37 -5.01 3.09
C PRO A 103 20.38 -3.80 2.15
N LYS A 104 19.21 -3.34 1.72
CA LYS A 104 19.03 -2.14 0.87
C LYS A 104 18.24 -1.04 1.55
N GLY A 105 17.99 -1.16 2.85
CA GLY A 105 17.15 -0.26 3.61
C GLY A 105 15.66 -0.39 3.28
N TYR A 106 14.85 0.34 4.02
CA TYR A 106 13.42 0.44 3.77
C TYR A 106 13.15 1.26 2.51
N ARG A 107 12.24 0.80 1.68
CA ARG A 107 11.84 1.43 0.43
C ARG A 107 10.35 1.55 0.25
N ILE A 108 9.58 0.84 1.08
CA ILE A 108 8.14 0.74 0.95
C ILE A 108 7.53 1.04 2.30
N PHE A 109 6.69 2.07 2.32
CA PHE A 109 6.05 2.57 3.53
C PHE A 109 4.53 2.49 3.35
N PRO A 110 3.83 1.59 4.08
CA PRO A 110 2.38 1.49 4.06
C PRO A 110 1.71 2.56 4.92
N GLN A 111 2.37 3.68 5.12
CA GLN A 111 1.91 4.81 5.95
C GLN A 111 2.62 6.10 5.54
N VAL A 112 2.13 7.23 6.04
CA VAL A 112 2.86 8.49 5.96
C VAL A 112 4.08 8.40 6.88
N TYR A 113 5.26 8.43 6.29
CA TYR A 113 6.52 8.39 7.03
C TYR A 113 7.43 9.55 6.63
N TRP A 114 7.92 10.28 7.62
CA TRP A 114 8.85 11.39 7.47
C TRP A 114 10.05 11.14 8.39
N GLY A 115 11.10 10.54 7.85
CA GLY A 115 12.27 10.24 8.65
C GLY A 115 13.56 10.13 7.83
N PRO A 116 14.72 10.08 8.51
CA PRO A 116 16.04 10.08 7.84
C PRO A 116 16.27 8.87 6.92
N VAL A 117 15.54 7.79 7.10
CA VAL A 117 15.62 6.58 6.27
C VAL A 117 15.23 6.85 4.83
N GLU A 118 14.30 7.77 4.62
CA GLU A 118 13.83 8.16 3.29
C GLU A 118 14.92 8.83 2.46
N LEU A 119 15.85 9.54 3.12
CA LEU A 119 16.94 10.26 2.43
C LEU A 119 18.00 9.32 1.84
N GLU A 120 18.13 8.11 2.37
CA GLU A 120 19.10 7.11 1.89
C GLU A 120 18.51 6.19 0.82
N ALA A 121 17.18 6.08 0.75
CA ALA A 121 16.53 5.21 -0.21
C ALA A 121 16.59 5.81 -1.62
N LYS A 122 17.02 5.03 -2.58
CA LYS A 122 17.17 5.43 -3.98
C LYS A 122 15.86 5.40 -4.76
N VAL A 123 14.94 4.52 -4.37
CA VAL A 123 13.57 4.45 -4.86
C VAL A 123 12.66 4.18 -3.67
N VAL A 124 11.67 5.03 -3.48
CA VAL A 124 10.71 4.92 -2.37
C VAL A 124 9.30 4.85 -2.93
N LEU A 125 8.51 3.97 -2.36
CA LEU A 125 7.07 3.87 -2.57
C LEU A 125 6.38 4.04 -1.23
N LYS A 126 5.53 5.06 -1.10
CA LYS A 126 4.63 5.22 0.03
C LYS A 126 3.20 4.90 -0.45
N CYS A 127 2.43 4.28 0.41
CA CYS A 127 1.02 4.02 0.18
C CYS A 127 0.26 4.33 1.48
N TYR A 128 -0.68 5.24 1.42
CA TYR A 128 -1.43 5.63 2.62
C TYR A 128 -2.83 6.14 2.27
N ILE A 129 -3.69 6.19 3.28
CA ILE A 129 -5.03 6.74 3.15
C ILE A 129 -4.93 8.27 3.12
N GLY A 130 -5.38 8.88 2.04
CA GLY A 130 -5.40 10.33 1.89
C GLY A 130 -6.73 10.96 2.28
N ARG A 131 -7.83 10.31 1.95
CA ARG A 131 -9.18 10.82 2.20
C ARG A 131 -10.16 9.69 2.38
N VAL A 132 -11.12 9.90 3.26
CA VAL A 132 -12.25 8.99 3.43
C VAL A 132 -13.54 9.77 3.24
N LEU A 133 -14.45 9.23 2.47
CA LEU A 133 -15.81 9.72 2.29
C LEU A 133 -16.78 8.60 2.67
N THR A 134 -17.75 8.93 3.49
CA THR A 134 -18.82 8.02 3.92
C THR A 134 -20.14 8.44 3.28
N PRO A 135 -20.40 8.10 2.01
CA PRO A 135 -21.63 8.51 1.32
C PRO A 135 -22.89 7.85 1.90
N SER A 136 -22.73 6.74 2.62
CA SER A 136 -23.82 6.07 3.32
C SER A 136 -23.33 5.46 4.64
N GLN A 137 -24.23 4.89 5.41
CA GLN A 137 -23.89 4.21 6.66
C GLN A 137 -23.13 2.88 6.45
N ILE A 138 -23.19 2.32 5.25
CA ILE A 138 -22.66 0.99 4.92
C ILE A 138 -21.44 1.11 4.02
N LEU A 139 -21.42 2.09 3.12
CA LEU A 139 -20.40 2.24 2.11
C LEU A 139 -19.47 3.40 2.43
N SER A 140 -18.19 3.16 2.40
CA SER A 140 -17.15 4.19 2.41
C SER A 140 -16.37 4.20 1.12
N LYS A 141 -15.99 5.39 0.69
CA LYS A 141 -15.00 5.58 -0.36
C LYS A 141 -13.69 6.02 0.27
N ILE A 142 -12.65 5.24 0.04
CA ILE A 142 -11.33 5.49 0.60
C ILE A 142 -10.42 5.92 -0.54
N GLY A 143 -9.86 7.11 -0.41
CA GLY A 143 -8.82 7.61 -1.31
C GLY A 143 -7.45 7.11 -0.85
N ILE A 144 -6.75 6.43 -1.73
CA ILE A 144 -5.40 5.94 -1.52
C ILE A 144 -4.42 6.82 -2.29
N ILE A 145 -3.36 7.19 -1.63
CA ILE A 145 -2.27 7.98 -2.22
C ILE A 145 -1.03 7.09 -2.33
N PHE A 146 -0.45 7.09 -3.51
CA PHE A 146 0.88 6.55 -3.75
C PHE A 146 1.84 7.70 -4.02
N GLU A 147 2.91 7.80 -3.24
CA GLU A 147 4.05 8.66 -3.53
C GLU A 147 5.20 7.80 -4.01
N ILE A 148 5.68 8.08 -5.20
CA ILE A 148 6.77 7.37 -5.86
C ILE A 148 7.92 8.35 -5.97
N LEU A 149 8.99 8.13 -5.22
CA LEU A 149 10.18 8.97 -5.21
C LEU A 149 11.36 8.19 -5.77
N VAL A 150 12.06 8.78 -6.73
CA VAL A 150 13.21 8.17 -7.37
C VAL A 150 14.39 9.16 -7.29
N ASN A 151 15.54 8.67 -6.85
CA ASN A 151 16.75 9.49 -6.85
C ASN A 151 17.07 9.92 -8.28
N SER A 152 17.42 11.20 -8.47
CA SER A 152 17.65 11.80 -9.79
C SER A 152 18.67 11.04 -10.63
N ASN A 153 19.69 10.45 -10.01
CA ASN A 153 20.69 9.64 -10.71
C ASN A 153 20.10 8.36 -11.31
N LEU A 154 19.10 7.77 -10.64
CA LEU A 154 18.41 6.56 -11.14
C LEU A 154 17.34 6.88 -12.18
N GLU A 155 16.70 8.03 -12.03
CA GLU A 155 15.69 8.50 -12.97
C GLU A 155 16.28 8.70 -14.37
N ASN A 156 17.47 9.28 -14.45
CA ASN A 156 18.14 9.59 -15.70
C ASN A 156 18.83 8.39 -16.37
N THR A 157 19.06 7.29 -15.66
CA THR A 157 19.78 6.11 -16.19
C THR A 157 18.89 5.11 -16.91
N THR A 158 17.58 5.26 -16.82
CA THR A 158 16.62 4.33 -17.47
C THR A 158 16.45 4.65 -18.96
N ARG A 159 17.53 4.63 -19.71
CA ARG A 159 17.57 5.06 -21.14
C ARG A 159 16.92 4.07 -22.12
N THR A 160 16.66 2.84 -21.72
CA THR A 160 16.12 1.80 -22.61
C THR A 160 14.61 1.85 -22.74
N ASP A 161 13.93 2.34 -21.70
CA ASP A 161 12.51 2.62 -21.77
C ASP A 161 12.38 4.13 -21.92
N ALA A 162 11.68 4.61 -22.93
CA ALA A 162 11.55 6.03 -23.27
C ALA A 162 10.96 6.92 -22.16
N TYR A 163 10.70 6.35 -20.97
CA TYR A 163 10.03 6.98 -19.85
C TYR A 163 10.85 6.91 -18.58
N SER A 164 10.58 7.86 -17.67
CA SER A 164 11.17 7.90 -16.36
C SER A 164 10.84 6.68 -15.51
N ARG A 165 11.71 6.33 -14.55
CA ARG A 165 11.47 5.19 -13.65
C ARG A 165 10.22 5.42 -12.80
N ALA A 166 10.04 6.63 -12.28
CA ALA A 166 8.86 6.98 -11.49
C ALA A 166 7.56 6.80 -12.31
N TRP A 167 7.57 7.22 -13.58
CA TRP A 167 6.45 7.00 -14.49
C TRP A 167 6.18 5.51 -14.75
N ASN A 168 7.22 4.73 -14.96
CA ASN A 168 7.09 3.29 -15.20
C ASN A 168 6.52 2.54 -14.00
N ILE A 169 6.90 2.94 -12.78
CA ILE A 169 6.32 2.39 -11.53
C ILE A 169 4.85 2.78 -11.43
N GLU A 170 4.51 4.04 -11.67
CA GLU A 170 3.11 4.50 -11.65
C GLU A 170 2.23 3.74 -12.64
N CYS A 171 2.67 3.63 -13.90
CA CYS A 171 1.94 2.86 -14.92
C CYS A 171 1.77 1.39 -14.50
N ALA A 172 2.78 0.80 -13.85
CA ALA A 172 2.69 -0.55 -13.37
C ALA A 172 1.71 -0.68 -12.18
N ILE A 173 1.66 0.30 -11.27
CA ILE A 173 0.68 0.33 -10.16
C ILE A 173 -0.74 0.43 -10.72
N VAL A 174 -1.00 1.37 -11.62
CA VAL A 174 -2.30 1.52 -12.26
C VAL A 174 -2.70 0.22 -12.98
N SER A 175 -1.79 -0.38 -13.74
CA SER A 175 -2.05 -1.64 -14.45
C SER A 175 -2.29 -2.84 -13.52
N ALA A 176 -1.74 -2.80 -12.30
CA ALA A 176 -1.90 -3.86 -11.33
C ALA A 176 -3.18 -3.76 -10.51
N LEU A 177 -3.69 -2.53 -10.30
CA LEU A 177 -4.75 -2.27 -9.33
C LEU A 177 -6.08 -1.88 -9.97
N ASN A 178 -6.06 -1.16 -11.11
CA ASN A 178 -7.29 -0.59 -11.65
C ASN A 178 -8.30 -1.66 -12.06
N GLY A 179 -9.48 -1.62 -11.45
CA GLY A 179 -10.55 -2.59 -11.64
C GLY A 179 -10.32 -3.94 -10.95
N VAL A 180 -9.33 -4.02 -10.06
CA VAL A 180 -9.01 -5.24 -9.32
C VAL A 180 -9.74 -5.23 -7.99
N ASP A 181 -10.43 -6.33 -7.71
CA ASP A 181 -11.01 -6.60 -6.40
C ASP A 181 -9.98 -7.33 -5.52
N ILE A 182 -9.64 -6.73 -4.39
CA ILE A 182 -8.68 -7.29 -3.43
C ILE A 182 -9.46 -7.74 -2.19
N ALA A 183 -9.33 -9.00 -1.84
CA ALA A 183 -10.03 -9.59 -0.70
C ALA A 183 -9.83 -8.77 0.59
N GLY A 184 -10.93 -8.43 1.25
CA GLY A 184 -10.95 -7.62 2.47
C GLY A 184 -10.62 -6.13 2.29
N ILE A 185 -10.62 -5.65 1.02
CA ILE A 185 -10.43 -4.24 0.70
C ILE A 185 -11.53 -3.74 -0.23
N GLY A 186 -11.93 -4.55 -1.23
CA GLY A 186 -12.84 -4.17 -2.30
C GLY A 186 -12.13 -3.78 -3.59
N THR A 187 -12.88 -3.18 -4.50
CA THR A 187 -12.39 -2.86 -5.84
C THR A 187 -11.63 -1.53 -5.86
N VAL A 188 -10.43 -1.57 -6.41
CA VAL A 188 -9.58 -0.38 -6.58
C VAL A 188 -9.85 0.28 -7.93
N HIS A 189 -10.03 1.59 -7.93
CA HIS A 189 -10.35 2.36 -9.13
C HIS A 189 -9.37 3.50 -9.37
N ASN A 190 -9.00 3.70 -10.63
CA ASN A 190 -8.27 4.87 -11.10
C ASN A 190 -9.16 5.83 -11.91
N ASP A 191 -10.42 5.49 -12.08
CA ASP A 191 -11.41 6.35 -12.69
C ASP A 191 -11.81 7.48 -11.72
N ARG A 192 -12.30 8.59 -12.24
CA ARG A 192 -12.75 9.73 -11.44
C ARG A 192 -14.16 9.49 -10.91
N PRO A 193 -14.35 9.02 -9.68
CA PRO A 193 -15.66 9.09 -9.07
C PRO A 193 -16.02 10.57 -8.83
N SER A 194 -17.29 10.89 -8.90
CA SER A 194 -17.82 12.25 -8.83
C SER A 194 -17.41 13.07 -7.59
N HIS A 195 -16.74 12.48 -6.64
CA HIS A 195 -16.38 13.11 -5.35
C HIS A 195 -14.91 12.90 -4.92
N MET A 196 -14.09 12.23 -5.74
CA MET A 196 -12.65 12.08 -5.50
C MET A 196 -11.89 12.41 -6.78
N ASP A 197 -10.83 13.19 -6.65
CA ASP A 197 -9.92 13.49 -7.75
C ASP A 197 -8.89 12.38 -7.89
N ASN A 198 -9.25 11.30 -8.58
CA ASN A 198 -8.27 10.31 -9.00
C ASN A 198 -7.42 10.89 -10.13
N GLY A 199 -6.16 10.53 -10.16
CA GLY A 199 -5.24 11.01 -11.17
C GLY A 199 -3.81 10.95 -10.70
N SER A 200 -2.93 11.57 -11.46
CA SER A 200 -1.53 11.62 -11.11
C SER A 200 -0.92 13.00 -11.35
N GLY A 201 0.15 13.26 -10.65
CA GLY A 201 0.89 14.51 -10.75
C GLY A 201 2.39 14.31 -10.58
N VAL A 202 3.16 15.36 -10.87
CA VAL A 202 4.58 15.39 -10.57
C VAL A 202 4.76 15.83 -9.13
N LEU A 203 5.57 15.09 -8.39
CA LEU A 203 6.01 15.44 -7.06
C LEU A 203 7.46 15.91 -7.16
N HIS A 204 7.73 17.13 -6.75
CA HIS A 204 9.09 17.68 -6.67
C HIS A 204 9.56 17.61 -5.23
N ASP A 205 10.62 16.88 -5.00
CA ASP A 205 11.36 16.90 -3.75
C ASP A 205 12.63 17.77 -3.88
N ASN A 206 13.25 18.08 -2.79
CA ASN A 206 14.39 19.02 -2.55
C ASN A 206 15.63 18.88 -3.46
N GLY A 207 15.48 18.50 -4.70
CA GLY A 207 16.52 18.43 -5.74
C GLY A 207 17.28 17.11 -5.80
N THR A 208 17.07 16.18 -4.86
CA THR A 208 17.72 14.86 -4.88
C THR A 208 16.82 13.77 -5.44
N HIS A 209 15.51 13.94 -5.32
CA HIS A 209 14.50 13.00 -5.81
C HIS A 209 13.55 13.68 -6.78
N VAL A 210 13.15 12.94 -7.79
CA VAL A 210 12.04 13.25 -8.68
C VAL A 210 10.94 12.25 -8.38
N GLY A 211 9.71 12.71 -8.32
CA GLY A 211 8.63 11.86 -7.90
C GLY A 211 7.33 12.05 -8.66
N ARG A 212 6.45 11.13 -8.40
CA ARG A 212 5.07 11.19 -8.86
C ARG A 212 4.14 10.85 -7.72
N ILE A 213 2.98 11.48 -7.75
CA ILE A 213 1.90 11.21 -6.83
C ILE A 213 0.72 10.65 -7.64
N LEU A 214 0.18 9.55 -7.19
CA LEU A 214 -0.96 8.87 -7.80
C LEU A 214 -2.09 8.76 -6.78
N TYR A 215 -3.28 9.18 -7.19
CA TYR A 215 -4.50 9.08 -6.39
C TYR A 215 -5.40 8.01 -6.98
N MET A 216 -5.80 7.06 -6.15
CA MET A 216 -6.76 6.01 -6.48
C MET A 216 -7.86 5.97 -5.42
N SER A 217 -8.98 5.34 -5.73
CA SER A 217 -10.08 5.17 -4.79
C SER A 217 -10.48 3.71 -4.64
N ILE A 218 -11.05 3.40 -3.51
CA ILE A 218 -11.59 2.09 -3.17
C ILE A 218 -13.03 2.27 -2.72
N ASP A 219 -13.92 1.48 -3.26
CA ASP A 219 -15.24 1.29 -2.70
C ASP A 219 -15.12 0.23 -1.62
N TRP A 220 -15.10 0.66 -0.38
CA TRP A 220 -14.92 -0.20 0.78
C TRP A 220 -16.23 -0.42 1.49
N GLU A 221 -16.64 -1.68 1.52
CA GLU A 221 -17.74 -2.15 2.36
C GLU A 221 -17.12 -2.84 3.56
N GLU A 222 -17.45 -2.36 4.76
CA GLU A 222 -17.15 -3.13 5.95
C GLU A 222 -17.91 -4.46 5.81
N SER A 223 -17.21 -5.51 5.43
CA SER A 223 -17.76 -6.84 5.49
C SER A 223 -18.00 -7.12 6.96
N GLY A 224 -19.22 -6.92 7.40
CA GLY A 224 -19.68 -7.37 8.72
C GLY A 224 -19.43 -8.87 8.80
N THR A 225 -18.22 -9.24 9.16
CA THR A 225 -17.92 -10.54 9.70
C THR A 225 -18.74 -10.63 10.95
N ASP A 226 -19.71 -11.51 10.91
CA ASP A 226 -20.69 -11.86 11.92
C ASP A 226 -22.10 -11.23 11.81
N CYS A 227 -22.63 -11.08 10.61
CA CYS A 227 -24.01 -11.48 10.47
C CYS A 227 -24.03 -13.00 10.61
N VAL A 228 -24.08 -13.49 11.82
CA VAL A 228 -24.65 -14.81 12.07
C VAL A 228 -26.09 -14.75 11.55
N VAL A 229 -26.23 -15.12 10.28
CA VAL A 229 -27.52 -15.35 9.65
C VAL A 229 -28.10 -16.58 10.36
N GLY A 230 -28.71 -16.38 11.51
CA GLY A 230 -29.22 -17.46 12.32
C GLY A 230 -30.41 -17.10 13.17
N ASP A 231 -30.57 -15.86 13.59
CA ASP A 231 -31.52 -15.57 14.67
C ASP A 231 -32.58 -14.47 14.40
N ILE A 232 -32.80 -14.05 13.15
CA ILE A 232 -33.88 -13.08 12.85
C ILE A 232 -34.86 -13.65 11.77
N CYS A 233 -35.23 -14.88 11.86
CA CYS A 233 -36.42 -15.44 11.17
C CYS A 233 -37.09 -16.47 12.06
N SER A 234 -37.69 -15.99 13.16
CA SER A 234 -38.75 -16.75 13.88
C SER A 234 -39.68 -15.74 14.55
#